data_2325ea7963b393e072753fca1e3dca7f
#
_entry.id   2325ea7963b393e072753fca1e3dca7f
#
_cell.length_a   1.000
_cell.length_b   1.000
_cell.length_c   1.000
_cell.angle_alpha   90.00
_cell.angle_beta   90.00
_cell.angle_gamma   90.00
#
_symmetry.space_group_name_H-M   'P 1'
#
loop_
_entity.id
_entity.type
_entity.pdbx_description
1 polymer ?
#
loop_
_entity_poly.entity_id
_entity_poly.type
_entity_poly.pdbx_seq_one_letter_code
_entity_poly.pdbx_strand_id
1 'polypeptide(L)'
;MKAKKLLTIAALGILVASCGGARDISGAKEKQPELPTIGELAGPLANVQAKKLFGTKSSASAQRPAAFGSYAKGCIAGAEQLPETGPTWQTMRLSRNRNWGHPELIDMVTKLSQFAARQPGWNGLYIGDMSQPRGGPMLTGHRSHQIGLDADIWMLPPTSLNLSRKQRENISSISTRRSGGAYVNDAWTRSHHEIIKAAAKDPRVERIFVFPGAKVQMCADEKGDRSYLNKIRPWWGHHYHFHVRLACPKGAAGCRNQAPPPAGDGCADARQWQANILNPPKAAPKPAKPATPRPARRELVLADLPAQCKPVLDSK
;
A
#
# COMPACT_ATOMS: atom_id res chain seq x y z
N MET A 1 -41.98 -3.19 -59.58
CA MET A 1 -42.50 -1.89 -60.03
C MET A 1 -42.33 -0.86 -58.95
N LYS A 2 -41.83 0.36 -59.36
CA LYS A 2 -41.77 1.62 -58.61
C LYS A 2 -40.68 1.68 -57.49
N ALA A 3 -39.87 2.71 -57.37
CA ALA A 3 -39.31 3.75 -58.23
C ALA A 3 -38.24 4.42 -57.40
N LYS A 4 -37.06 4.65 -57.96
CA LYS A 4 -35.96 5.42 -57.39
C LYS A 4 -36.31 6.90 -57.32
N LYS A 5 -36.01 7.60 -56.22
CA LYS A 5 -35.88 9.06 -56.25
C LYS A 5 -34.44 9.44 -55.87
N LEU A 6 -33.72 9.97 -56.82
CA LEU A 6 -32.49 10.73 -56.62
C LEU A 6 -32.86 12.09 -56.04
N LEU A 7 -32.10 12.55 -55.07
CA LEU A 7 -32.08 13.95 -54.68
C LEU A 7 -30.67 14.49 -54.92
N THR A 8 -30.60 15.42 -55.84
CA THR A 8 -29.40 16.19 -56.17
C THR A 8 -29.27 17.34 -55.20
N ILE A 9 -28.12 17.48 -54.56
CA ILE A 9 -27.78 18.66 -53.74
C ILE A 9 -26.69 19.43 -54.51
N ALA A 10 -27.04 20.67 -54.83
CA ALA A 10 -26.20 21.64 -55.50
C ALA A 10 -25.09 22.16 -54.57
N ALA A 11 -23.88 22.18 -55.05
CA ALA A 11 -22.73 22.81 -54.38
C ALA A 11 -22.77 24.32 -54.62
N LEU A 12 -22.80 25.11 -53.51
CA LEU A 12 -22.64 26.55 -53.57
C LEU A 12 -21.21 26.87 -53.12
N GLY A 13 -20.38 27.25 -54.07
CA GLY A 13 -19.01 27.69 -53.83
C GLY A 13 -19.00 29.11 -53.26
N ILE A 14 -18.36 29.30 -52.13
CA ILE A 14 -18.01 30.63 -51.59
C ILE A 14 -16.50 30.81 -51.74
N LEU A 15 -16.11 31.69 -52.64
CA LEU A 15 -14.76 32.26 -52.70
C LEU A 15 -14.58 33.18 -51.51
N VAL A 16 -13.58 32.93 -50.66
CA VAL A 16 -13.07 33.88 -49.68
C VAL A 16 -11.68 34.28 -50.08
N ALA A 17 -11.53 35.55 -50.33
CA ALA A 17 -10.29 36.20 -50.73
C ALA A 17 -9.25 36.13 -49.58
N SER A 18 -8.03 35.76 -50.00
CA SER A 18 -6.82 35.84 -49.20
C SER A 18 -6.44 37.30 -48.98
N CYS A 19 -6.31 37.71 -47.68
CA CYS A 19 -5.47 38.84 -47.31
C CYS A 19 -4.49 38.34 -46.22
N GLY A 20 -3.24 38.40 -46.61
CA GLY A 20 -2.13 37.96 -45.79
C GLY A 20 -1.90 38.82 -44.54
N GLY A 21 -1.31 38.18 -43.55
CA GLY A 21 -0.83 38.78 -42.33
C GLY A 21 -0.43 37.65 -41.38
N ALA A 22 0.71 37.01 -41.65
CA ALA A 22 1.33 36.13 -40.69
C ALA A 22 1.79 36.96 -39.48
N ARG A 23 0.98 36.98 -38.42
CA ARG A 23 1.47 37.40 -37.10
C ARG A 23 2.10 36.19 -36.47
N ASP A 24 3.41 36.27 -36.30
CA ASP A 24 4.22 35.34 -35.54
C ASP A 24 3.77 35.43 -34.03
N ILE A 25 2.90 34.53 -33.64
CA ILE A 25 2.58 34.33 -32.23
C ILE A 25 3.62 33.35 -31.69
N SER A 26 4.84 33.84 -31.48
CA SER A 26 5.78 33.16 -30.55
C SER A 26 5.11 33.15 -29.19
N GLY A 27 4.41 32.03 -28.93
CA GLY A 27 3.69 31.80 -27.67
C GLY A 27 4.68 31.86 -26.52
N ALA A 28 4.62 32.94 -25.78
CA ALA A 28 5.14 32.96 -24.43
C ALA A 28 4.45 31.78 -23.68
N LYS A 29 5.20 30.71 -23.39
CA LYS A 29 4.75 29.67 -22.48
C LYS A 29 4.42 30.34 -21.17
N GLU A 30 3.15 30.53 -20.91
CA GLU A 30 2.64 30.99 -19.63
C GLU A 30 3.15 29.97 -18.59
N LYS A 31 4.11 30.41 -17.79
CA LYS A 31 4.68 29.60 -16.71
C LYS A 31 3.54 29.34 -15.74
N GLN A 32 2.99 28.11 -15.73
CA GLN A 32 2.04 27.74 -14.69
C GLN A 32 2.69 28.07 -13.34
N PRO A 33 1.95 28.75 -12.43
CA PRO A 33 2.48 29.08 -11.13
C PRO A 33 2.97 27.79 -10.47
N GLU A 34 4.25 27.72 -10.17
CA GLU A 34 4.83 26.62 -9.42
C GLU A 34 4.11 26.55 -8.07
N LEU A 35 3.43 25.43 -7.79
CA LEU A 35 2.84 25.22 -6.49
C LEU A 35 3.95 25.34 -5.42
N PRO A 36 3.70 26.07 -4.32
CA PRO A 36 4.70 26.26 -3.29
C PRO A 36 5.22 24.91 -2.78
N THR A 37 6.52 24.81 -2.60
CA THR A 37 7.14 23.62 -2.02
C THR A 37 6.70 23.45 -0.56
N ILE A 38 6.72 22.21 -0.07
CA ILE A 38 6.39 21.97 1.34
C ILE A 38 7.35 22.73 2.29
N GLY A 39 8.60 23.00 1.86
CA GLY A 39 9.56 23.80 2.63
C GLY A 39 9.05 25.22 2.88
N GLU A 40 8.47 25.85 1.86
CA GLU A 40 7.87 27.18 1.98
C GLU A 40 6.60 27.17 2.84
N LEU A 41 5.76 26.15 2.69
CA LEU A 41 4.52 26.01 3.48
C LEU A 41 4.77 25.59 4.94
N ALA A 42 5.82 24.81 5.19
CA ALA A 42 6.08 24.24 6.51
C ALA A 42 6.71 25.24 7.50
N GLY A 43 7.32 26.32 7.03
CA GLY A 43 7.94 27.33 7.88
C GLY A 43 8.89 26.75 8.92
N PRO A 44 8.78 27.11 10.20
CA PRO A 44 9.66 26.62 11.26
C PRO A 44 9.65 25.10 11.45
N LEU A 45 8.59 24.42 11.01
CA LEU A 45 8.46 22.97 11.13
C LEU A 45 9.14 22.21 9.98
N ALA A 46 9.63 22.87 8.94
CA ALA A 46 10.20 22.24 7.75
C ALA A 46 11.24 21.15 8.09
N ASN A 47 12.12 21.43 9.02
CA ASN A 47 13.23 20.57 9.44
C ASN A 47 12.90 19.67 10.64
N VAL A 48 11.66 19.70 11.16
CA VAL A 48 11.25 18.83 12.25
C VAL A 48 11.01 17.42 11.71
N GLN A 49 11.48 16.41 12.44
CA GLN A 49 11.23 15.00 12.08
C GLN A 49 9.72 14.72 11.93
N ALA A 50 9.30 14.35 10.73
CA ALA A 50 7.90 14.14 10.40
C ALA A 50 7.22 13.12 11.32
N LYS A 51 7.94 12.07 11.72
CA LYS A 51 7.41 11.06 12.66
C LYS A 51 6.98 11.64 14.00
N LYS A 52 7.66 12.70 14.50
CA LYS A 52 7.30 13.37 15.75
C LYS A 52 6.04 14.22 15.59
N LEU A 53 5.78 14.74 14.40
CA LEU A 53 4.62 15.57 14.10
C LEU A 53 3.37 14.71 13.86
N PHE A 54 3.48 13.67 13.04
CA PHE A 54 2.36 12.80 12.69
C PHE A 54 2.03 11.79 13.81
N GLY A 55 3.06 11.26 14.50
CA GLY A 55 2.89 10.26 15.55
C GLY A 55 2.21 10.76 16.84
N THR A 56 2.03 12.06 16.99
CA THR A 56 1.29 12.67 18.12
C THR A 56 -0.18 12.94 17.81
N LYS A 57 -0.62 12.72 16.58
CA LYS A 57 -2.01 12.98 16.19
C LYS A 57 -2.90 11.82 16.64
N SER A 58 -3.93 12.16 17.40
CA SER A 58 -4.88 11.18 17.94
C SER A 58 -6.13 10.96 17.08
N SER A 59 -6.41 11.88 16.13
CA SER A 59 -7.58 11.87 15.26
C SER A 59 -7.22 12.15 13.81
N ALA A 60 -8.08 11.72 12.88
CA ALA A 60 -7.98 12.05 11.47
C ALA A 60 -8.10 13.56 11.24
N SER A 61 -7.69 14.01 10.06
CA SER A 61 -7.97 15.38 9.60
C SER A 61 -9.42 15.49 9.08
N ALA A 62 -9.99 16.70 9.14
CA ALA A 62 -11.38 16.93 8.75
C ALA A 62 -11.63 16.96 7.23
N GLN A 63 -10.57 16.84 6.40
CA GLN A 63 -10.69 16.85 4.94
C GLN A 63 -11.35 15.56 4.42
N ARG A 64 -11.75 15.60 3.14
CA ARG A 64 -12.19 14.40 2.44
C ARG A 64 -11.06 13.37 2.34
N PRO A 65 -11.37 12.06 2.32
CA PRO A 65 -10.38 11.00 2.17
C PRO A 65 -9.50 11.19 0.94
N ALA A 66 -8.19 11.27 1.15
CA ALA A 66 -7.21 11.36 0.08
C ALA A 66 -5.82 10.90 0.54
N ALA A 67 -5.17 10.07 -0.26
CA ALA A 67 -3.79 9.64 -0.04
C ALA A 67 -2.83 10.56 -0.79
N PHE A 68 -1.75 10.99 -0.15
CA PHE A 68 -0.76 11.88 -0.74
C PHE A 68 0.65 11.29 -0.63
N GLY A 69 1.37 11.27 -1.75
CA GLY A 69 2.73 10.74 -1.84
C GLY A 69 2.77 9.24 -2.10
N SER A 70 3.80 8.59 -1.59
CA SER A 70 4.01 7.16 -1.70
C SER A 70 3.86 6.46 -0.35
N TYR A 71 3.77 5.14 -0.36
CA TYR A 71 3.57 4.30 0.84
C TYR A 71 4.59 4.54 1.96
N ALA A 72 5.80 5.00 1.61
CA ALA A 72 6.91 5.26 2.55
C ALA A 72 7.33 6.74 2.62
N LYS A 73 6.60 7.62 1.97
CA LYS A 73 6.85 9.07 1.95
C LYS A 73 5.56 9.79 1.57
N GLY A 74 4.66 9.96 2.54
CA GLY A 74 3.35 10.52 2.31
C GLY A 74 2.54 10.72 3.58
N CYS A 75 1.25 10.99 3.40
CA CYS A 75 0.25 11.14 4.46
C CYS A 75 -1.15 10.82 3.92
N ILE A 76 -2.14 10.75 4.81
CA ILE A 76 -3.55 10.57 4.45
C ILE A 76 -4.40 11.66 5.08
N ALA A 77 -5.24 12.32 4.27
CA ALA A 77 -6.33 13.16 4.73
C ALA A 77 -7.59 12.32 4.96
N GLY A 78 -8.43 12.72 5.91
CA GLY A 78 -9.76 12.15 6.14
C GLY A 78 -9.74 10.63 6.28
N ALA A 79 -8.75 10.08 6.99
CA ALA A 79 -8.70 8.65 7.25
C ALA A 79 -9.91 8.18 8.06
N GLU A 80 -10.42 7.00 7.76
CA GLU A 80 -11.44 6.33 8.57
C GLU A 80 -10.79 5.39 9.58
N GLN A 81 -11.37 5.33 10.77
CA GLN A 81 -10.95 4.38 11.79
C GLN A 81 -11.66 3.05 11.58
N LEU A 82 -10.91 1.97 11.41
CA LEU A 82 -11.47 0.63 11.55
C LEU A 82 -11.88 0.45 13.02
N PRO A 83 -13.16 0.16 13.34
CA PRO A 83 -13.58 -0.12 14.71
C PRO A 83 -12.68 -1.15 15.38
N GLU A 84 -12.35 -0.96 16.64
CA GLU A 84 -11.46 -1.85 17.38
C GLU A 84 -11.93 -3.31 17.40
N THR A 85 -13.25 -3.52 17.32
CA THR A 85 -13.89 -4.83 17.23
C THR A 85 -15.06 -4.74 16.25
N GLY A 86 -15.16 -5.72 15.38
CA GLY A 86 -16.28 -5.92 14.48
C GLY A 86 -16.76 -7.38 14.49
N PRO A 87 -17.79 -7.71 13.71
CA PRO A 87 -18.36 -9.05 13.69
C PRO A 87 -17.35 -10.16 13.35
N THR A 88 -16.34 -9.82 12.55
CA THR A 88 -15.36 -10.78 12.01
C THR A 88 -13.91 -10.30 12.15
N TRP A 89 -13.64 -9.29 12.98
CA TRP A 89 -12.26 -8.84 13.22
C TRP A 89 -12.09 -8.26 14.63
N GLN A 90 -10.84 -8.27 15.09
CA GLN A 90 -10.35 -7.42 16.18
C GLN A 90 -9.02 -6.77 15.78
N THR A 91 -8.87 -5.46 16.05
CA THR A 91 -7.61 -4.76 15.87
C THR A 91 -6.69 -5.04 17.06
N MET A 92 -5.40 -5.16 16.82
CA MET A 92 -4.39 -5.52 17.80
C MET A 92 -3.48 -4.33 18.10
N ARG A 93 -2.81 -4.33 19.27
CA ARG A 93 -1.90 -3.24 19.67
C ARG A 93 -2.56 -1.87 19.72
N LEU A 94 -3.69 -1.78 20.40
CA LEU A 94 -4.58 -0.60 20.45
C LEU A 94 -3.88 0.68 20.93
N SER A 95 -2.87 0.55 21.81
CA SER A 95 -2.07 1.68 22.29
C SER A 95 -1.31 2.43 21.20
N ARG A 96 -1.10 1.78 20.04
CA ARG A 96 -0.41 2.39 18.91
C ARG A 96 -1.30 3.35 18.10
N ASN A 97 -2.63 3.27 18.24
CA ASN A 97 -3.61 4.04 17.44
C ASN A 97 -3.35 3.91 15.92
N ARG A 98 -3.16 2.67 15.43
CA ARG A 98 -2.79 2.37 14.05
C ARG A 98 -3.83 1.52 13.32
N ASN A 99 -5.09 1.78 13.57
CA ASN A 99 -6.24 1.16 12.92
C ASN A 99 -6.99 2.15 12.00
N TRP A 100 -6.24 3.01 11.32
CA TRP A 100 -6.77 4.02 10.41
C TRP A 100 -6.40 3.69 8.96
N GLY A 101 -7.26 4.08 8.02
CA GLY A 101 -7.00 3.84 6.60
C GLY A 101 -7.85 4.68 5.68
N HIS A 102 -7.55 4.59 4.39
CA HIS A 102 -8.45 5.09 3.37
C HIS A 102 -9.74 4.24 3.37
N PRO A 103 -10.94 4.80 3.09
CA PRO A 103 -12.20 4.04 3.06
C PRO A 103 -12.13 2.75 2.25
N GLU A 104 -11.42 2.75 1.12
CA GLU A 104 -11.22 1.54 0.31
C GLU A 104 -10.44 0.43 1.04
N LEU A 105 -9.48 0.81 1.91
CA LEU A 105 -8.76 -0.15 2.72
C LEU A 105 -9.64 -0.71 3.83
N ILE A 106 -10.45 0.14 4.48
CA ILE A 106 -11.41 -0.27 5.51
C ILE A 106 -12.42 -1.27 4.93
N ASP A 107 -13.00 -0.96 3.76
CA ASP A 107 -13.92 -1.85 3.06
C ASP A 107 -13.25 -3.19 2.67
N MET A 108 -12.04 -3.16 2.11
CA MET A 108 -11.32 -4.37 1.72
C MET A 108 -11.02 -5.26 2.94
N VAL A 109 -10.50 -4.70 4.03
CA VAL A 109 -10.18 -5.45 5.26
C VAL A 109 -11.45 -6.06 5.87
N THR A 110 -12.55 -5.31 5.91
CA THR A 110 -13.84 -5.78 6.40
C THR A 110 -14.36 -6.97 5.58
N LYS A 111 -14.35 -6.86 4.24
CA LYS A 111 -14.77 -7.95 3.35
C LYS A 111 -13.88 -9.18 3.47
N LEU A 112 -12.57 -8.96 3.58
CA LEU A 112 -11.62 -10.06 3.76
C LEU A 112 -11.84 -10.78 5.09
N SER A 113 -12.16 -10.05 6.16
CA SER A 113 -12.45 -10.65 7.47
C SER A 113 -13.71 -11.53 7.44
N GLN A 114 -14.73 -11.11 6.70
CA GLN A 114 -15.94 -11.92 6.47
C GLN A 114 -15.63 -13.19 5.66
N PHE A 115 -14.74 -13.10 4.67
CA PHE A 115 -14.27 -14.28 3.96
C PHE A 115 -13.49 -15.23 4.89
N ALA A 116 -12.58 -14.69 5.70
CA ALA A 116 -11.77 -15.45 6.63
C ALA A 116 -12.63 -16.19 7.66
N ALA A 117 -13.70 -15.57 8.17
CA ALA A 117 -14.63 -16.20 9.11
C ALA A 117 -15.34 -17.46 8.57
N ARG A 118 -15.30 -17.69 7.27
CA ARG A 118 -15.83 -18.91 6.62
C ARG A 118 -14.76 -19.99 6.38
N GLN A 119 -13.49 -19.70 6.72
CA GLN A 119 -12.40 -20.65 6.55
C GLN A 119 -12.27 -21.56 7.76
N PRO A 120 -11.92 -22.83 7.58
CA PRO A 120 -11.71 -23.76 8.69
C PRO A 120 -10.70 -23.23 9.71
N GLY A 121 -11.08 -23.18 10.97
CA GLY A 121 -10.24 -22.73 12.08
C GLY A 121 -10.10 -21.22 12.24
N TRP A 122 -10.86 -20.42 11.49
CA TRP A 122 -10.83 -18.96 11.57
C TRP A 122 -12.22 -18.38 11.91
N ASN A 123 -12.28 -17.54 12.95
CA ASN A 123 -13.51 -16.78 13.27
C ASN A 123 -13.48 -15.35 12.66
N GLY A 124 -12.51 -15.06 11.83
CA GLY A 124 -12.29 -13.76 11.25
C GLY A 124 -10.81 -13.42 11.15
N LEU A 125 -10.43 -12.14 11.41
CA LEU A 125 -9.06 -11.68 11.32
C LEU A 125 -8.62 -10.91 12.57
N TYR A 126 -7.37 -11.10 12.98
CA TYR A 126 -6.65 -10.16 13.83
C TYR A 126 -5.90 -9.15 12.93
N ILE A 127 -6.31 -7.88 13.01
CA ILE A 127 -5.73 -6.80 12.23
C ILE A 127 -4.62 -6.15 13.02
N GLY A 128 -3.41 -6.17 12.50
CA GLY A 128 -2.23 -5.50 13.05
C GLY A 128 -2.19 -4.01 12.72
N ASP A 129 -0.98 -3.50 12.48
CA ASP A 129 -0.82 -2.09 12.12
C ASP A 129 -1.39 -1.79 10.72
N MET A 130 -2.20 -0.76 10.63
CA MET A 130 -2.62 -0.07 9.41
C MET A 130 -1.89 1.29 9.37
N SER A 131 -2.60 2.39 9.16
CA SER A 131 -2.03 3.72 9.30
C SER A 131 -2.35 4.33 10.66
N GLN A 132 -1.58 5.36 11.03
CA GLN A 132 -1.98 6.27 12.10
C GLN A 132 -2.97 7.32 11.57
N PRO A 133 -3.68 8.12 12.41
CA PRO A 133 -4.85 8.92 12.02
C PRO A 133 -4.65 9.86 10.82
N ARG A 134 -3.45 10.41 10.64
CA ARG A 134 -3.09 11.31 9.53
C ARG A 134 -2.00 10.73 8.64
N GLY A 135 -1.70 9.44 8.79
CA GLY A 135 -0.59 8.84 8.09
C GLY A 135 0.76 9.41 8.51
N GLY A 136 1.65 9.56 7.54
CA GLY A 136 3.00 10.03 7.79
C GLY A 136 3.92 8.97 8.40
N PRO A 137 5.21 9.29 8.56
CA PRO A 137 6.17 8.40 9.20
C PRO A 137 5.79 8.09 10.64
N MET A 138 5.93 6.83 11.04
CA MET A 138 5.61 6.36 12.38
C MET A 138 6.77 6.56 13.34
N LEU A 139 6.48 6.74 14.64
CA LEU A 139 7.51 6.84 15.68
C LEU A 139 8.37 5.58 15.76
N THR A 140 7.76 4.41 15.58
CA THR A 140 8.43 3.11 15.65
C THR A 140 7.86 2.17 14.59
N GLY A 141 8.66 1.18 14.17
CA GLY A 141 8.22 0.09 13.29
C GLY A 141 8.31 0.43 11.80
N HIS A 142 7.21 0.38 11.12
CA HIS A 142 7.11 0.35 9.67
C HIS A 142 7.66 1.60 8.96
N ARG A 143 8.24 1.38 7.77
CA ARG A 143 8.59 2.48 6.85
C ARG A 143 7.43 2.87 5.95
N SER A 144 6.54 1.93 5.63
CA SER A 144 5.30 2.13 4.87
C SER A 144 4.12 2.45 5.78
N HIS A 145 2.91 2.21 5.37
CA HIS A 145 1.66 2.55 6.06
C HIS A 145 1.39 4.05 6.18
N GLN A 146 2.11 4.90 5.42
CA GLN A 146 2.02 6.34 5.60
C GLN A 146 0.82 6.99 4.90
N ILE A 147 0.22 6.34 3.92
CA ILE A 147 -0.86 6.91 3.10
C ILE A 147 -2.21 6.19 3.26
N GLY A 148 -2.34 5.33 4.30
CA GLY A 148 -3.60 4.66 4.62
C GLY A 148 -4.04 3.57 3.63
N LEU A 149 -3.10 3.01 2.86
CA LEU A 149 -3.36 1.97 1.85
C LEU A 149 -2.67 0.64 2.16
N ASP A 150 -2.07 0.50 3.32
CA ASP A 150 -1.38 -0.69 3.80
C ASP A 150 -2.05 -1.25 5.05
N ALA A 151 -2.13 -2.58 5.18
CA ALA A 151 -2.60 -3.28 6.37
C ALA A 151 -1.79 -4.54 6.63
N ASP A 152 -1.38 -4.74 7.88
CA ASP A 152 -0.80 -5.98 8.37
C ASP A 152 -1.90 -6.88 8.94
N ILE A 153 -2.00 -8.10 8.46
CA ILE A 153 -2.97 -9.08 8.92
C ILE A 153 -2.22 -10.25 9.54
N TRP A 154 -2.52 -10.55 10.79
CA TRP A 154 -1.80 -11.57 11.54
C TRP A 154 -2.01 -12.97 10.97
N MET A 155 -0.96 -13.79 11.03
CA MET A 155 -1.03 -15.22 10.69
C MET A 155 -1.71 -16.06 11.79
N LEU A 156 -1.94 -15.51 12.97
CA LEU A 156 -2.65 -16.18 14.05
C LEU A 156 -4.15 -16.30 13.73
N PRO A 157 -4.69 -17.52 13.53
CA PRO A 157 -6.12 -17.70 13.34
C PRO A 157 -6.89 -17.27 14.59
N PRO A 158 -7.87 -16.35 14.50
CA PRO A 158 -8.71 -15.99 15.63
C PRO A 158 -9.60 -17.15 16.04
N THR A 159 -9.40 -17.67 17.24
CA THR A 159 -10.32 -18.62 17.89
C THR A 159 -11.40 -17.90 18.67
N SER A 160 -11.21 -16.61 18.97
CA SER A 160 -12.16 -15.73 19.63
C SER A 160 -11.97 -14.30 19.14
N LEU A 161 -13.05 -13.56 19.02
CA LEU A 161 -13.07 -12.12 18.74
C LEU A 161 -13.52 -11.30 19.96
N ASN A 162 -13.40 -11.90 21.17
CA ASN A 162 -13.75 -11.28 22.45
C ASN A 162 -12.52 -11.03 23.33
N LEU A 163 -11.35 -10.83 22.73
CA LEU A 163 -10.15 -10.52 23.48
C LEU A 163 -10.28 -9.14 24.13
N SER A 164 -9.94 -9.08 25.42
CA SER A 164 -9.85 -7.82 26.16
C SER A 164 -8.74 -6.91 25.60
N ARG A 165 -8.80 -5.62 25.90
CA ARG A 165 -7.73 -4.67 25.52
C ARG A 165 -6.36 -5.15 25.98
N LYS A 166 -6.23 -5.65 27.22
CA LYS A 166 -4.97 -6.19 27.76
C LYS A 166 -4.47 -7.38 26.94
N GLN A 167 -5.34 -8.31 26.55
CA GLN A 167 -4.96 -9.45 25.71
C GLN A 167 -4.48 -8.98 24.35
N ARG A 168 -5.20 -8.06 23.69
CA ARG A 168 -4.83 -7.50 22.38
C ARG A 168 -3.48 -6.76 22.38
N GLU A 169 -3.09 -6.18 23.51
CA GLU A 169 -1.76 -5.58 23.68
C GLU A 169 -0.65 -6.62 23.84
N ASN A 170 -0.91 -7.77 24.45
CA ASN A 170 0.14 -8.66 24.94
C ASN A 170 0.31 -9.94 24.14
N ILE A 171 -0.74 -10.50 23.52
CA ILE A 171 -0.58 -11.70 22.67
C ILE A 171 0.22 -11.34 21.42
N SER A 172 0.89 -12.33 20.86
CA SER A 172 1.64 -12.20 19.61
C SER A 172 1.04 -13.08 18.55
N SER A 173 1.19 -12.67 17.29
CA SER A 173 0.91 -13.54 16.17
C SER A 173 1.89 -14.72 16.15
N ILE A 174 1.52 -15.78 15.43
CA ILE A 174 2.34 -16.97 15.25
C ILE A 174 3.28 -16.79 14.06
N SER A 175 4.45 -17.44 14.12
CA SER A 175 5.30 -17.59 12.96
C SER A 175 4.84 -18.81 12.15
N THR A 176 4.53 -18.61 10.88
CA THR A 176 4.24 -19.69 9.94
C THR A 176 5.50 -20.19 9.20
N ARG A 177 6.68 -19.76 9.64
CA ARG A 177 7.97 -20.03 9.03
C ARG A 177 8.73 -21.10 9.81
N ARG A 178 9.23 -22.13 9.11
CA ARG A 178 10.18 -23.09 9.67
C ARG A 178 11.50 -22.40 9.99
N SER A 179 12.23 -22.90 10.98
CA SER A 179 13.62 -22.49 11.25
C SER A 179 14.44 -22.49 9.95
N GLY A 180 15.32 -21.52 9.78
CA GLY A 180 16.06 -21.31 8.52
C GLY A 180 15.34 -20.50 7.45
N GLY A 181 14.01 -20.38 7.48
CA GLY A 181 13.25 -19.40 6.69
C GLY A 181 12.85 -19.80 5.27
N ALA A 182 13.29 -20.95 4.78
CA ALA A 182 13.03 -21.37 3.41
C ALA A 182 11.65 -22.00 3.18
N TYR A 183 11.02 -22.53 4.23
CA TYR A 183 9.78 -23.29 4.15
C TYR A 183 8.74 -22.80 5.15
N VAL A 184 7.47 -23.13 4.91
CA VAL A 184 6.41 -23.03 5.90
C VAL A 184 6.56 -24.13 6.96
N ASN A 185 6.02 -23.87 8.17
CA ASN A 185 5.91 -24.86 9.25
C ASN A 185 4.47 -25.40 9.36
N ASP A 186 4.22 -26.24 10.35
CA ASP A 186 2.91 -26.90 10.54
C ASP A 186 1.78 -25.95 10.96
N ALA A 187 2.12 -24.71 11.37
CA ALA A 187 1.11 -23.67 11.62
C ALA A 187 0.53 -23.06 10.32
N TRP A 188 1.20 -23.22 9.19
CA TRP A 188 0.66 -22.84 7.89
C TRP A 188 -0.40 -23.82 7.45
N THR A 189 -1.61 -23.35 7.20
CA THR A 189 -2.74 -24.17 6.76
C THR A 189 -3.25 -23.75 5.39
N ARG A 190 -4.13 -24.55 4.80
CA ARG A 190 -4.83 -24.20 3.55
C ARG A 190 -5.62 -22.91 3.71
N SER A 191 -6.19 -22.63 4.89
CA SER A 191 -6.93 -21.40 5.17
C SER A 191 -6.05 -20.15 5.03
N HIS A 192 -4.77 -20.19 5.44
CA HIS A 192 -3.82 -19.08 5.20
C HIS A 192 -3.68 -18.79 3.70
N HIS A 193 -3.51 -19.84 2.89
CA HIS A 193 -3.43 -19.72 1.43
C HIS A 193 -4.69 -19.09 0.86
N GLU A 194 -5.88 -19.60 1.21
CA GLU A 194 -7.15 -19.12 0.66
C GLU A 194 -7.45 -17.66 1.06
N ILE A 195 -7.13 -17.26 2.30
CA ILE A 195 -7.31 -15.87 2.76
C ILE A 195 -6.38 -14.92 1.98
N ILE A 196 -5.10 -15.26 1.82
CA ILE A 196 -4.15 -14.46 1.04
C ILE A 196 -4.56 -14.41 -0.43
N LYS A 197 -5.03 -15.52 -1.01
CA LYS A 197 -5.57 -15.60 -2.37
C LYS A 197 -6.79 -14.69 -2.53
N ALA A 198 -7.72 -14.73 -1.59
CA ALA A 198 -8.91 -13.87 -1.61
C ALA A 198 -8.53 -12.38 -1.56
N ALA A 199 -7.58 -12.00 -0.70
CA ALA A 199 -7.04 -10.65 -0.67
C ALA A 199 -6.42 -10.26 -2.01
N ALA A 200 -5.60 -11.13 -2.63
CA ALA A 200 -4.95 -10.85 -3.90
C ALA A 200 -5.94 -10.73 -5.08
N LYS A 201 -7.09 -11.40 -5.00
CA LYS A 201 -8.15 -11.31 -6.02
C LYS A 201 -8.98 -10.03 -5.92
N ASP A 202 -8.91 -9.27 -4.83
CA ASP A 202 -9.49 -7.93 -4.80
C ASP A 202 -8.77 -7.05 -5.85
N PRO A 203 -9.52 -6.42 -6.78
CA PRO A 203 -8.91 -5.64 -7.86
C PRO A 203 -8.13 -4.42 -7.35
N ARG A 204 -8.46 -3.91 -6.17
CA ARG A 204 -7.77 -2.77 -5.54
C ARG A 204 -6.41 -3.16 -4.95
N VAL A 205 -6.19 -4.43 -4.65
CA VAL A 205 -4.91 -4.90 -4.11
C VAL A 205 -3.86 -4.92 -5.21
N GLU A 206 -2.78 -4.15 -5.00
CA GLU A 206 -1.64 -4.08 -5.90
C GLU A 206 -0.63 -5.19 -5.59
N ARG A 207 -0.36 -5.43 -4.32
CA ARG A 207 0.55 -6.50 -3.87
C ARG A 207 0.32 -6.93 -2.43
N ILE A 208 0.82 -8.10 -2.13
CA ILE A 208 0.83 -8.66 -0.78
C ILE A 208 2.24 -9.16 -0.49
N PHE A 209 2.82 -8.73 0.64
CA PHE A 209 4.12 -9.22 1.07
C PHE A 209 3.94 -10.40 2.02
N VAL A 210 4.67 -11.47 1.73
CA VAL A 210 4.77 -12.68 2.54
C VAL A 210 6.23 -13.12 2.64
N PHE A 211 6.60 -13.97 3.59
CA PHE A 211 7.95 -14.52 3.57
C PHE A 211 8.16 -15.50 2.39
N PRO A 212 9.40 -15.72 1.91
CA PRO A 212 9.65 -16.48 0.69
C PRO A 212 9.06 -17.89 0.69
N GLY A 213 9.17 -18.62 1.81
CA GLY A 213 8.60 -19.97 1.93
C GLY A 213 7.08 -20.03 1.73
N ALA A 214 6.32 -19.03 2.20
CA ALA A 214 4.88 -18.97 1.96
C ALA A 214 4.57 -18.79 0.46
N LYS A 215 5.28 -17.89 -0.22
CA LYS A 215 5.10 -17.72 -1.67
C LYS A 215 5.41 -18.99 -2.44
N VAL A 216 6.50 -19.70 -2.10
CA VAL A 216 6.85 -20.97 -2.75
C VAL A 216 5.78 -22.03 -2.50
N GLN A 217 5.28 -22.13 -1.25
CA GLN A 217 4.19 -23.04 -0.91
C GLN A 217 2.92 -22.74 -1.71
N MET A 218 2.50 -21.47 -1.77
CA MET A 218 1.35 -21.05 -2.59
C MET A 218 1.54 -21.39 -4.07
N CYS A 219 2.76 -21.22 -4.61
CA CYS A 219 3.07 -21.60 -5.99
C CYS A 219 2.98 -23.12 -6.23
N ALA A 220 3.34 -23.93 -5.23
CA ALA A 220 3.25 -25.40 -5.30
C ALA A 220 1.81 -25.90 -5.19
N ASP A 221 1.01 -25.29 -4.33
CA ASP A 221 -0.35 -25.70 -4.03
C ASP A 221 -1.36 -25.28 -5.09
N GLU A 222 -1.11 -24.15 -5.78
CA GLU A 222 -2.04 -23.62 -6.77
C GLU A 222 -1.93 -24.38 -8.10
N LYS A 223 -3.00 -25.12 -8.43
CA LYS A 223 -3.13 -25.89 -9.67
C LYS A 223 -4.09 -25.25 -10.70
N GLY A 224 -4.89 -24.27 -10.26
CA GLY A 224 -5.87 -23.60 -11.10
C GLY A 224 -5.41 -22.21 -11.57
N ASP A 225 -6.23 -21.20 -11.30
CA ASP A 225 -5.94 -19.80 -11.64
C ASP A 225 -4.73 -19.27 -10.86
N ARG A 226 -3.64 -19.01 -11.57
CA ARG A 226 -2.37 -18.51 -11.03
C ARG A 226 -2.20 -16.99 -11.17
N SER A 227 -3.15 -16.30 -11.79
CA SER A 227 -3.05 -14.87 -12.12
C SER A 227 -2.80 -13.99 -10.89
N TYR A 228 -3.45 -14.29 -9.75
CA TYR A 228 -3.29 -13.55 -8.51
C TYR A 228 -1.90 -13.69 -7.88
N LEU A 229 -1.15 -14.76 -8.20
CA LEU A 229 0.18 -15.01 -7.66
C LEU A 229 1.18 -13.90 -8.02
N ASN A 230 0.97 -13.18 -9.13
CA ASN A 230 1.79 -12.02 -9.49
C ASN A 230 1.85 -10.99 -8.36
N LYS A 231 0.73 -10.76 -7.68
CA LYS A 231 0.61 -9.78 -6.59
C LYS A 231 1.28 -10.25 -5.28
N ILE A 232 1.50 -11.57 -5.11
CA ILE A 232 2.12 -12.11 -3.90
C ILE A 232 3.64 -11.99 -4.02
N ARG A 233 4.25 -11.15 -3.18
CA ARG A 233 5.68 -10.82 -3.27
C ARG A 233 6.45 -11.29 -2.05
N PRO A 234 7.54 -12.05 -2.24
CA PRO A 234 8.41 -12.43 -1.13
C PRO A 234 9.06 -11.19 -0.52
N TRP A 235 9.07 -11.12 0.81
CA TRP A 235 9.76 -10.08 1.53
C TRP A 235 10.20 -10.55 2.91
N TRP A 236 11.31 -10.02 3.43
CA TRP A 236 11.79 -10.36 4.77
C TRP A 236 10.81 -9.92 5.87
N GLY A 237 10.76 -10.65 6.99
CA GLY A 237 9.98 -10.28 8.17
C GLY A 237 8.48 -10.58 8.11
N HIS A 238 7.94 -11.01 6.97
CA HIS A 238 6.49 -11.25 6.78
C HIS A 238 6.10 -12.71 7.04
N HIS A 239 6.44 -13.23 8.22
CA HIS A 239 6.09 -14.60 8.64
C HIS A 239 5.17 -14.66 9.87
N TYR A 240 4.95 -13.53 10.56
CA TYR A 240 3.94 -13.35 11.60
C TYR A 240 2.66 -12.69 11.09
N HIS A 241 2.75 -12.00 9.96
CA HIS A 241 1.66 -11.34 9.26
C HIS A 241 1.92 -11.36 7.76
N PHE A 242 0.87 -11.25 6.97
CA PHE A 242 0.99 -10.83 5.59
C PHE A 242 0.60 -9.35 5.50
N HIS A 243 1.29 -8.62 4.66
CA HIS A 243 1.08 -7.18 4.48
C HIS A 243 0.35 -6.95 3.16
N VAL A 244 -0.85 -6.42 3.22
CA VAL A 244 -1.65 -6.06 2.05
C VAL A 244 -1.40 -4.60 1.70
N ARG A 245 -1.24 -4.33 0.41
CA ARG A 245 -1.10 -2.99 -0.16
C ARG A 245 -2.12 -2.78 -1.26
N LEU A 246 -2.95 -1.75 -1.13
CA LEU A 246 -3.84 -1.31 -2.19
C LEU A 246 -3.10 -0.42 -3.18
N ALA A 247 -3.54 -0.41 -4.43
CA ALA A 247 -3.20 0.63 -5.38
C ALA A 247 -3.76 1.99 -4.94
N CYS A 248 -3.20 3.07 -5.46
CA CYS A 248 -3.80 4.38 -5.29
C CYS A 248 -5.25 4.39 -5.77
N PRO A 249 -6.19 5.00 -5.04
CA PRO A 249 -7.56 5.13 -5.46
C PRO A 249 -7.68 5.76 -6.85
N LYS A 250 -8.65 5.30 -7.64
CA LYS A 250 -8.86 5.83 -8.99
C LYS A 250 -9.10 7.35 -8.94
N GLY A 251 -8.34 8.11 -9.73
CA GLY A 251 -8.45 9.58 -9.77
C GLY A 251 -7.70 10.31 -8.64
N ALA A 252 -6.97 9.62 -7.78
CA ALA A 252 -6.19 10.23 -6.71
C ALA A 252 -4.89 10.88 -7.23
N ALA A 253 -4.96 12.10 -7.74
CA ALA A 253 -3.84 12.81 -8.35
C ALA A 253 -2.61 12.99 -7.44
N GLY A 254 -2.81 13.02 -6.12
CA GLY A 254 -1.72 13.19 -5.14
C GLY A 254 -1.04 11.88 -4.72
N CYS A 255 -1.59 10.72 -5.06
CA CYS A 255 -1.08 9.41 -4.68
C CYS A 255 -0.16 8.84 -5.77
N ARG A 256 0.90 8.15 -5.36
CA ARG A 256 1.86 7.52 -6.27
C ARG A 256 1.99 6.03 -6.00
N ASN A 257 1.56 5.22 -6.96
CA ASN A 257 1.77 3.78 -6.94
C ASN A 257 3.25 3.41 -6.94
N GLN A 258 3.54 2.26 -6.42
CA GLN A 258 4.83 1.59 -6.63
C GLN A 258 4.89 1.09 -8.07
N ALA A 259 6.11 0.90 -8.62
CA ALA A 259 6.24 0.25 -9.93
C ALA A 259 5.55 -1.13 -9.92
N PRO A 260 4.83 -1.49 -10.99
CA PRO A 260 4.10 -2.76 -11.02
C PRO A 260 5.04 -3.95 -10.82
N PRO A 261 4.56 -5.08 -10.27
CA PRO A 261 5.36 -6.30 -10.22
C PRO A 261 5.80 -6.73 -11.63
N PRO A 262 6.96 -7.39 -11.76
CA PRO A 262 7.35 -8.00 -13.03
C PRO A 262 6.28 -8.94 -13.56
N ALA A 263 6.22 -9.13 -14.89
CA ALA A 263 5.29 -10.04 -15.53
C ALA A 263 5.44 -11.49 -15.03
N GLY A 264 4.38 -12.30 -15.17
CA GLY A 264 4.32 -13.69 -14.73
C GLY A 264 3.88 -13.86 -13.28
N ASP A 265 3.83 -15.08 -12.79
CA ASP A 265 3.35 -15.42 -11.44
C ASP A 265 4.39 -15.18 -10.31
N GLY A 266 5.62 -14.84 -10.66
CA GLY A 266 6.72 -14.60 -9.71
C GLY A 266 7.20 -15.84 -8.95
N CYS A 267 6.79 -17.03 -9.36
CA CYS A 267 7.15 -18.27 -8.66
C CYS A 267 8.62 -18.68 -8.90
N ALA A 268 9.16 -18.36 -10.06
CA ALA A 268 10.59 -18.59 -10.35
C ALA A 268 11.47 -17.76 -9.43
N ASP A 269 11.16 -16.46 -9.29
CA ASP A 269 11.88 -15.55 -8.39
C ASP A 269 11.81 -16.02 -6.93
N ALA A 270 10.62 -16.49 -6.49
CA ALA A 270 10.44 -16.99 -5.14
C ALA A 270 11.29 -18.24 -4.86
N ARG A 271 11.36 -19.19 -5.83
CA ARG A 271 12.22 -20.36 -5.73
C ARG A 271 13.70 -19.99 -5.71
N GLN A 272 14.11 -19.00 -6.53
CA GLN A 272 15.49 -18.52 -6.49
C GLN A 272 15.82 -17.89 -5.13
N TRP A 273 14.90 -17.12 -4.55
CA TRP A 273 15.08 -16.59 -3.20
C TRP A 273 15.17 -17.69 -2.16
N GLN A 274 14.30 -18.71 -2.24
CA GLN A 274 14.39 -19.90 -1.37
C GLN A 274 15.73 -20.62 -1.51
N ALA A 275 16.21 -20.83 -2.74
CA ALA A 275 17.52 -21.45 -3.01
C ALA A 275 18.67 -20.65 -2.37
N ASN A 276 18.63 -19.34 -2.43
CA ASN A 276 19.61 -18.46 -1.79
C ASN A 276 19.57 -18.51 -0.25
N ILE A 277 18.40 -18.81 0.34
CA ILE A 277 18.29 -19.03 1.79
C ILE A 277 18.94 -20.38 2.18
N LEU A 278 18.69 -21.41 1.39
CA LEU A 278 19.21 -22.77 1.63
C LEU A 278 20.71 -22.87 1.38
N ASN A 279 21.18 -22.21 0.32
CA ASN A 279 22.57 -22.17 -0.11
C ASN A 279 23.00 -20.71 -0.28
N PRO A 280 23.31 -20.00 0.81
CA PRO A 280 23.70 -18.60 0.73
C PRO A 280 24.92 -18.44 -0.21
N PRO A 281 24.90 -17.49 -1.14
CA PRO A 281 26.08 -17.20 -1.95
C PRO A 281 27.28 -16.94 -1.04
N LYS A 282 28.44 -17.45 -1.42
CA LYS A 282 29.70 -17.13 -0.70
C LYS A 282 29.76 -15.61 -0.56
N ALA A 283 29.93 -15.14 0.66
CA ALA A 283 30.08 -13.70 0.90
C ALA A 283 31.25 -13.21 0.04
N ALA A 284 31.02 -12.21 -0.79
CA ALA A 284 32.11 -11.53 -1.45
C ALA A 284 33.14 -11.09 -0.40
N PRO A 285 34.47 -11.18 -0.68
CA PRO A 285 35.48 -10.71 0.25
C PRO A 285 35.03 -9.31 0.76
N LYS A 286 34.97 -9.14 2.07
CA LYS A 286 34.62 -7.81 2.63
C LYS A 286 35.64 -6.85 2.05
N PRO A 287 35.24 -5.79 1.35
CA PRO A 287 36.19 -4.77 0.92
C PRO A 287 36.97 -4.33 2.15
N ALA A 288 38.28 -4.24 2.01
CA ALA A 288 39.16 -3.67 3.02
C ALA A 288 38.49 -2.38 3.46
N LYS A 289 38.24 -2.23 4.79
CA LYS A 289 37.43 -1.19 5.47
C LYS A 289 36.87 -0.12 4.55
N PRO A 290 35.58 0.12 4.47
CA PRO A 290 35.06 1.22 3.68
C PRO A 290 35.78 2.50 4.14
N ALA A 291 36.38 3.22 3.20
CA ALA A 291 37.17 4.43 3.48
C ALA A 291 36.34 5.50 4.23
N THR A 292 35.01 5.37 4.20
CA THR A 292 34.10 6.22 4.97
C THR A 292 32.90 5.40 5.49
N PRO A 293 32.47 5.56 6.77
CA PRO A 293 31.24 4.97 7.26
C PRO A 293 30.08 5.41 6.37
N ARG A 294 29.25 4.46 5.94
CA ARG A 294 28.01 4.81 5.26
C ARG A 294 27.21 5.77 6.17
N PRO A 295 26.86 6.98 5.72
CA PRO A 295 26.10 7.90 6.55
C PRO A 295 24.81 7.22 7.02
N ALA A 296 24.50 7.35 8.30
CA ALA A 296 23.22 6.88 8.84
C ALA A 296 22.08 7.49 8.01
N ARG A 297 21.09 6.66 7.66
CA ARG A 297 19.95 7.13 6.86
C ARG A 297 19.22 8.22 7.64
N ARG A 298 19.17 9.41 7.07
CA ARG A 298 18.46 10.56 7.66
C ARG A 298 16.97 10.23 7.83
N GLU A 299 16.40 10.56 8.97
CA GLU A 299 14.96 10.54 9.20
C GLU A 299 14.26 11.59 8.33
N LEU A 300 13.06 11.25 7.85
CA LEU A 300 12.26 12.19 7.07
C LEU A 300 11.85 13.38 7.95
N VAL A 301 12.08 14.58 7.44
CA VAL A 301 11.54 15.83 8.01
C VAL A 301 10.26 16.22 7.25
N LEU A 302 9.51 17.19 7.79
CA LEU A 302 8.26 17.62 7.16
C LEU A 302 8.46 18.09 5.72
N ALA A 303 9.54 18.80 5.44
CA ALA A 303 9.90 19.28 4.10
C ALA A 303 10.19 18.16 3.08
N ASP A 304 10.40 16.93 3.52
CA ASP A 304 10.57 15.79 2.62
C ASP A 304 9.24 15.23 2.10
N LEU A 305 8.11 15.51 2.76
CA LEU A 305 6.79 14.96 2.41
C LEU A 305 6.13 15.80 1.29
N PRO A 306 5.07 15.29 0.64
CA PRO A 306 4.24 16.08 -0.26
C PRO A 306 3.68 17.35 0.40
N ALA A 307 3.55 18.44 -0.35
CA ALA A 307 3.04 19.72 0.16
C ALA A 307 1.66 19.59 0.84
N GLN A 308 0.81 18.70 0.34
CA GLN A 308 -0.50 18.41 0.90
C GLN A 308 -0.47 17.86 2.34
N CYS A 309 0.69 17.35 2.79
CA CYS A 309 0.82 16.81 4.14
C CYS A 309 0.84 17.90 5.23
N LYS A 310 1.22 19.14 4.91
CA LYS A 310 1.15 20.25 5.86
C LYS A 310 -0.30 20.60 6.25
N PRO A 311 -1.22 20.85 5.30
CA PRO A 311 -2.65 21.04 5.63
C PRO A 311 -3.29 19.83 6.35
N VAL A 312 -2.87 18.60 6.02
CA VAL A 312 -3.33 17.40 6.74
C VAL A 312 -2.86 17.41 8.19
N LEU A 313 -1.60 17.78 8.42
CA LEU A 313 -1.02 17.86 9.75
C LEU A 313 -1.70 18.95 10.61
N ASP A 314 -2.03 20.11 10.02
CA ASP A 314 -2.58 21.28 10.71
C ASP A 314 -4.10 21.24 10.89
N SER A 315 -4.79 20.36 10.20
CA SER A 315 -6.25 20.21 10.31
C SER A 315 -6.66 20.06 11.80
N LYS A 316 -7.69 20.76 12.18
CA LYS A 316 -8.32 20.65 13.51
C LYS A 316 -9.11 19.36 13.63
#